data_850389a09bd07840f9fdbb56f30fab1e
#
_entry.id   850389a09bd07840f9fdbb56f30fab1e
#
_cell.length_a   1.000
_cell.length_b   1.000
_cell.length_c   1.000
_cell.angle_alpha   90.00
_cell.angle_beta   90.00
_cell.angle_gamma   90.00
#
_symmetry.space_group_name_H-M   'P 1'
#
loop_
_entity.id
_entity.type
_entity.pdbx_description
1 polymer ?
#
loop_
_entity_poly.entity_id
_entity_poly.type
_entity_poly.pdbx_seq_one_letter_code
_entity_poly.pdbx_strand_id
1 'polypeptide(L)'
;MNKTPCFSPAHILLPSEQIPVGQWGCVACDQFTSDRSYWEKAAQAAAGGPSTLNLILPEVYLEEDDVDARISAIHAAMDDYTRNVLTRAVDGFLYVERTEQSGRVRQGLVGRIDLEAYSYAEGAVPAIRPSEHTVESRIPPRMAVRRGARLETPHIMMLADDPGCTLIEPIGEKKEQLRKVYEGDLMLNGGHIAGWAVEDPALLAQIDSALNALGSQEAFDARYPQAKGGAPLTLAVGDGN
;
A
#
# COMPACT_ATOMS: atom_id res chain seq x y z
N MET A 1 -12.26 -14.57 22.76
CA MET A 1 -11.13 -13.64 22.58
C MET A 1 -11.40 -12.90 21.28
N ASN A 2 -11.53 -11.58 21.30
CA ASN A 2 -11.63 -10.81 20.06
C ASN A 2 -10.30 -10.99 19.31
N LYS A 3 -10.37 -11.59 18.13
CA LYS A 3 -9.21 -11.77 17.28
C LYS A 3 -8.82 -10.37 16.77
N THR A 4 -7.57 -9.97 16.90
CA THR A 4 -7.08 -8.72 16.33
C THR A 4 -7.37 -8.75 14.82
N PRO A 5 -8.00 -7.71 14.25
CA PRO A 5 -8.26 -7.69 12.80
C PRO A 5 -6.95 -7.81 12.04
N CYS A 6 -6.93 -8.58 10.96
CA CYS A 6 -5.74 -8.74 10.13
C CYS A 6 -5.33 -7.46 9.38
N PHE A 7 -6.22 -6.48 9.32
CA PHE A 7 -6.02 -5.13 8.76
C PHE A 7 -6.56 -4.10 9.74
N SER A 8 -5.80 -3.05 10.01
CA SER A 8 -6.09 -2.08 11.08
C SER A 8 -5.60 -0.67 10.75
N PRO A 9 -6.07 0.36 11.48
CA PRO A 9 -5.57 1.73 11.34
C PRO A 9 -4.05 1.81 11.48
N ALA A 10 -3.44 2.76 10.75
CA ALA A 10 -2.01 3.02 10.77
C ALA A 10 -1.71 4.49 11.12
N HIS A 11 -0.48 4.75 11.56
CA HIS A 11 0.07 6.09 11.62
C HIS A 11 0.70 6.40 10.26
N ILE A 12 0.00 7.17 9.42
CA ILE A 12 0.36 7.43 8.03
C ILE A 12 0.93 8.82 7.92
N LEU A 13 2.21 8.91 7.55
CA LEU A 13 2.89 10.18 7.35
C LEU A 13 2.67 10.71 5.94
N LEU A 14 2.44 12.01 5.83
CA LEU A 14 2.17 12.70 4.58
C LEU A 14 3.15 13.88 4.41
N PRO A 15 3.58 14.17 3.17
CA PRO A 15 4.40 15.33 2.90
C PRO A 15 3.64 16.64 3.17
N SER A 16 4.38 17.74 3.28
CA SER A 16 3.81 19.08 3.30
C SER A 16 2.88 19.30 2.10
N GLU A 17 1.79 20.06 2.29
CA GLU A 17 0.85 20.43 1.21
C GLU A 17 1.48 21.23 0.09
N GLN A 18 2.65 21.82 0.34
CA GLN A 18 3.39 22.59 -0.66
C GLN A 18 4.10 21.70 -1.68
N ILE A 19 4.22 20.40 -1.42
CA ILE A 19 4.87 19.45 -2.34
C ILE A 19 3.81 18.89 -3.29
N PRO A 20 3.89 19.20 -4.59
CA PRO A 20 2.91 18.73 -5.57
C PRO A 20 2.91 17.20 -5.67
N VAL A 21 1.72 16.60 -5.83
CA VAL A 21 1.56 15.16 -6.00
C VAL A 21 2.38 14.62 -7.17
N GLY A 22 2.43 15.36 -8.29
CA GLY A 22 3.20 14.96 -9.47
C GLY A 22 4.73 14.98 -9.29
N GLN A 23 5.25 15.70 -8.27
CA GLN A 23 6.64 15.61 -7.85
C GLN A 23 6.84 14.50 -6.81
N TRP A 24 5.89 14.38 -5.87
CA TRP A 24 5.99 13.45 -4.75
C TRP A 24 5.80 12.00 -5.15
N GLY A 25 4.71 11.69 -5.87
CA GLY A 25 4.26 10.33 -6.14
C GLY A 25 4.90 9.71 -7.38
N CYS A 26 5.63 8.61 -7.22
CA CYS A 26 6.07 7.76 -8.32
C CYS A 26 5.39 6.38 -8.26
N VAL A 27 5.55 5.59 -9.33
CA VAL A 27 5.10 4.18 -9.35
C VAL A 27 5.92 3.30 -8.41
N ALA A 28 5.44 2.09 -8.12
CA ALA A 28 6.14 1.13 -7.29
C ALA A 28 7.47 0.68 -7.95
N CYS A 29 8.43 0.28 -7.11
CA CYS A 29 9.80 -0.04 -7.52
C CYS A 29 9.92 -1.23 -8.47
N ASP A 30 8.92 -2.10 -8.53
CA ASP A 30 8.79 -3.28 -9.37
C ASP A 30 8.06 -3.02 -10.71
N GLN A 31 7.69 -1.78 -10.97
CA GLN A 31 7.20 -1.36 -12.27
C GLN A 31 8.35 -0.95 -13.19
N PHE A 32 8.20 -1.12 -14.51
CA PHE A 32 9.24 -0.76 -15.48
C PHE A 32 10.62 -1.36 -15.15
N THR A 33 10.63 -2.64 -14.79
CA THR A 33 11.81 -3.37 -14.26
C THR A 33 13.00 -3.42 -15.21
N SER A 34 12.79 -3.21 -16.51
CA SER A 34 13.83 -3.20 -17.56
C SER A 34 13.94 -1.85 -18.29
N ASP A 35 13.18 -0.83 -17.89
CA ASP A 35 13.17 0.48 -18.55
C ASP A 35 13.89 1.54 -17.71
N ARG A 36 15.22 1.58 -17.84
CA ARG A 36 16.06 2.61 -17.19
C ARG A 36 15.63 4.03 -17.58
N SER A 37 15.21 4.24 -18.84
CA SER A 37 14.85 5.57 -19.32
C SER A 37 13.60 6.13 -18.61
N TYR A 38 12.69 5.24 -18.18
CA TYR A 38 11.56 5.64 -17.35
C TYR A 38 12.02 6.24 -16.01
N TRP A 39 12.95 5.56 -15.33
CA TRP A 39 13.44 5.99 -14.02
C TRP A 39 14.29 7.27 -14.09
N GLU A 40 15.03 7.46 -15.19
CA GLU A 40 15.74 8.71 -15.46
C GLU A 40 14.77 9.89 -15.64
N LYS A 41 13.67 9.69 -16.38
CA LYS A 41 12.61 10.69 -16.52
C LYS A 41 11.88 10.94 -15.20
N ALA A 42 11.66 9.92 -14.37
CA ALA A 42 11.08 10.07 -13.05
C ALA A 42 11.97 10.93 -12.15
N ALA A 43 13.29 10.73 -12.20
CA ALA A 43 14.26 11.54 -11.46
C ALA A 43 14.24 13.01 -11.95
N GLN A 44 14.11 13.25 -13.26
CA GLN A 44 13.95 14.59 -13.82
C GLN A 44 12.62 15.23 -13.38
N ALA A 45 11.52 14.48 -13.36
CA ALA A 45 10.21 14.96 -12.92
C ALA A 45 10.20 15.33 -11.42
N ALA A 46 10.95 14.61 -10.59
CA ALA A 46 11.14 14.93 -9.19
C ALA A 46 12.01 16.21 -8.99
N ALA A 47 12.72 16.65 -10.02
CA ALA A 47 13.54 17.89 -10.05
C ALA A 47 14.51 18.04 -8.85
N GLY A 48 15.01 16.92 -8.31
CA GLY A 48 15.91 16.92 -7.15
C GLY A 48 15.24 17.29 -5.82
N GLY A 49 13.92 17.49 -5.80
CA GLY A 49 13.15 17.77 -4.60
C GLY A 49 12.66 16.49 -3.89
N PRO A 50 11.89 16.66 -2.80
CA PRO A 50 11.31 15.54 -2.09
C PRO A 50 10.37 14.72 -2.99
N SER A 51 10.58 13.39 -3.02
CA SER A 51 9.80 12.45 -3.80
C SER A 51 9.88 11.04 -3.21
N THR A 52 8.83 10.25 -3.36
CA THR A 52 8.85 8.82 -3.00
C THR A 52 9.88 8.04 -3.80
N LEU A 53 10.34 8.55 -4.95
CA LEU A 53 11.44 7.99 -5.71
C LEU A 53 12.74 7.84 -4.87
N ASN A 54 12.97 8.77 -3.94
CA ASN A 54 14.15 8.75 -3.06
C ASN A 54 14.00 7.75 -1.88
N LEU A 55 12.83 7.13 -1.73
CA LEU A 55 12.50 6.21 -0.64
C LEU A 55 12.40 4.76 -1.11
N ILE A 56 12.59 4.49 -2.39
CA ILE A 56 12.47 3.15 -2.99
C ILE A 56 13.73 2.81 -3.78
N LEU A 57 13.97 1.51 -3.96
CA LEU A 57 15.01 0.99 -4.86
C LEU A 57 14.32 0.37 -6.08
N PRO A 58 14.29 1.04 -7.25
CA PRO A 58 13.75 0.47 -8.47
C PRO A 58 14.51 -0.80 -8.88
N GLU A 59 13.79 -1.83 -9.33
CA GLU A 59 14.38 -3.13 -9.66
C GLU A 59 15.44 -3.06 -10.75
N VAL A 60 15.36 -2.10 -11.65
CA VAL A 60 16.36 -1.88 -12.71
C VAL A 60 17.77 -1.63 -12.17
N TYR A 61 17.91 -1.28 -10.88
CA TYR A 61 19.18 -1.00 -10.20
C TYR A 61 19.63 -2.11 -9.24
N LEU A 62 18.90 -3.24 -9.13
CA LEU A 62 19.22 -4.28 -8.14
C LEU A 62 20.54 -5.01 -8.40
N GLU A 63 20.99 -5.07 -9.64
CA GLU A 63 22.22 -5.76 -10.06
C GLU A 63 23.37 -4.78 -10.34
N GLU A 64 23.25 -3.52 -9.92
CA GLU A 64 24.28 -2.50 -10.10
C GLU A 64 25.36 -2.57 -9.00
N ASP A 65 26.59 -2.23 -9.34
CA ASP A 65 27.69 -2.23 -8.39
C ASP A 65 27.51 -1.23 -7.23
N ASP A 66 26.65 -0.21 -7.40
CA ASP A 66 26.36 0.83 -6.42
C ASP A 66 25.11 0.59 -5.56
N VAL A 67 24.54 -0.64 -5.57
CA VAL A 67 23.30 -0.94 -4.86
C VAL A 67 23.36 -0.60 -3.36
N ASP A 68 24.45 -0.88 -2.69
CA ASP A 68 24.62 -0.57 -1.26
C ASP A 68 24.66 0.93 -0.99
N ALA A 69 25.27 1.70 -1.90
CA ALA A 69 25.27 3.16 -1.81
C ALA A 69 23.86 3.73 -2.01
N ARG A 70 23.08 3.17 -2.93
CA ARG A 70 21.67 3.54 -3.13
C ARG A 70 20.81 3.23 -1.90
N ILE A 71 20.97 2.05 -1.29
CA ILE A 71 20.27 1.70 -0.05
C ILE A 71 20.62 2.66 1.07
N SER A 72 21.90 3.01 1.23
CA SER A 72 22.36 4.00 2.20
C SER A 72 21.73 5.38 1.97
N ALA A 73 21.63 5.80 0.71
CA ALA A 73 20.98 7.06 0.34
C ALA A 73 19.46 7.04 0.63
N ILE A 74 18.78 5.92 0.40
CA ILE A 74 17.37 5.73 0.75
C ILE A 74 17.15 5.89 2.26
N HIS A 75 17.99 5.24 3.10
CA HIS A 75 17.89 5.36 4.54
C HIS A 75 18.14 6.81 5.01
N ALA A 76 19.12 7.49 4.44
CA ALA A 76 19.37 8.91 4.72
C ALA A 76 18.18 9.79 4.31
N ALA A 77 17.56 9.51 3.16
CA ALA A 77 16.36 10.22 2.72
C ALA A 77 15.15 9.95 3.64
N MET A 78 14.95 8.70 4.09
CA MET A 78 13.91 8.37 5.07
C MET A 78 14.10 9.14 6.38
N ASP A 79 15.33 9.23 6.87
CA ASP A 79 15.68 9.99 8.06
C ASP A 79 15.44 11.50 7.90
N ASP A 80 15.82 12.06 6.76
CA ASP A 80 15.58 13.47 6.46
C ASP A 80 14.10 13.77 6.28
N TYR A 81 13.40 12.94 5.52
CA TYR A 81 11.97 13.15 5.25
C TYR A 81 11.11 13.04 6.51
N THR A 82 11.44 12.12 7.40
CA THR A 82 10.75 12.01 8.70
C THR A 82 10.92 13.27 9.54
N ARG A 83 12.05 13.98 9.44
CA ARG A 83 12.30 15.21 10.20
C ARG A 83 11.78 16.48 9.52
N ASN A 84 11.87 16.55 8.18
CA ASN A 84 11.80 17.83 7.48
C ASN A 84 10.72 17.91 6.40
N VAL A 85 10.19 16.77 5.93
CA VAL A 85 9.29 16.69 4.76
C VAL A 85 7.91 16.17 5.14
N LEU A 86 7.86 15.12 5.95
CA LEU A 86 6.62 14.44 6.36
C LEU A 86 6.02 15.16 7.57
N THR A 87 5.42 16.32 7.33
CA THR A 87 4.96 17.26 8.38
C THR A 87 3.50 17.07 8.78
N ARG A 88 2.78 16.16 8.10
CA ARG A 88 1.37 15.85 8.36
C ARG A 88 1.22 14.36 8.65
N ALA A 89 0.17 14.01 9.38
CA ALA A 89 -0.16 12.61 9.66
C ALA A 89 -1.66 12.35 9.61
N VAL A 90 -2.01 11.09 9.43
CA VAL A 90 -3.35 10.52 9.62
C VAL A 90 -3.21 9.33 10.56
N ASP A 91 -3.96 9.35 11.66
CA ASP A 91 -4.07 8.26 12.61
C ASP A 91 -5.37 7.48 12.36
N GLY A 92 -5.34 6.59 11.39
CA GLY A 92 -6.53 5.91 10.89
C GLY A 92 -6.25 5.12 9.60
N PHE A 93 -7.19 5.21 8.67
CA PHE A 93 -6.99 4.76 7.30
C PHE A 93 -6.92 5.94 6.34
N LEU A 94 -6.36 5.71 5.14
CA LEU A 94 -6.61 6.58 4.00
C LEU A 94 -7.55 5.87 3.03
N TYR A 95 -8.66 6.51 2.68
CA TYR A 95 -9.41 6.14 1.51
C TYR A 95 -8.75 6.78 0.28
N VAL A 96 -8.50 5.99 -0.75
CA VAL A 96 -7.77 6.41 -1.94
C VAL A 96 -8.57 6.08 -3.19
N GLU A 97 -8.66 7.05 -4.10
CA GLU A 97 -9.10 6.84 -5.48
C GLU A 97 -7.93 7.08 -6.43
N ARG A 98 -7.66 6.12 -7.29
CA ARG A 98 -6.69 6.25 -8.37
C ARG A 98 -7.36 6.07 -9.71
N THR A 99 -7.33 7.10 -10.54
CA THR A 99 -7.84 7.06 -11.92
C THR A 99 -6.68 6.79 -12.87
N GLU A 100 -6.75 5.68 -13.57
CA GLU A 100 -5.79 5.32 -14.63
C GLU A 100 -6.04 6.14 -15.90
N GLN A 101 -5.08 6.15 -16.82
CA GLN A 101 -5.24 6.80 -18.14
C GLN A 101 -6.45 6.27 -18.94
N SER A 102 -6.82 5.02 -18.72
CA SER A 102 -8.01 4.39 -19.32
C SER A 102 -9.34 4.96 -18.79
N GLY A 103 -9.31 5.82 -17.77
CA GLY A 103 -10.48 6.29 -17.04
C GLY A 103 -10.98 5.32 -15.97
N ARG A 104 -10.36 4.15 -15.79
CA ARG A 104 -10.70 3.23 -14.71
C ARG A 104 -10.32 3.82 -13.37
N VAL A 105 -11.25 3.80 -12.44
CA VAL A 105 -11.02 4.21 -11.05
C VAL A 105 -10.81 2.97 -10.18
N ARG A 106 -9.72 2.94 -9.43
CA ARG A 106 -9.50 2.00 -8.35
C ARG A 106 -9.75 2.69 -7.02
N GLN A 107 -10.48 2.01 -6.15
CA GLN A 107 -10.73 2.45 -4.79
C GLN A 107 -10.01 1.55 -3.82
N GLY A 108 -9.49 2.11 -2.73
CA GLY A 108 -8.75 1.34 -1.74
C GLY A 108 -8.70 2.00 -0.39
N LEU A 109 -8.33 1.21 0.62
CA LEU A 109 -7.98 1.66 1.95
C LEU A 109 -6.50 1.39 2.21
N VAL A 110 -5.77 2.38 2.68
CA VAL A 110 -4.39 2.24 3.17
C VAL A 110 -4.44 2.13 4.69
N GLY A 111 -3.79 1.09 5.21
CA GLY A 111 -3.68 0.81 6.64
C GLY A 111 -2.50 -0.11 6.90
N ARG A 112 -2.48 -0.80 8.02
CA ARG A 112 -1.45 -1.80 8.35
C ARG A 112 -2.06 -3.20 8.44
N ILE A 113 -1.27 -4.20 8.07
CA ILE A 113 -1.62 -5.62 8.23
C ILE A 113 -0.91 -6.20 9.46
N ASP A 114 -1.52 -7.22 10.05
CA ASP A 114 -0.89 -8.07 11.04
C ASP A 114 -0.11 -9.18 10.32
N LEU A 115 1.22 -9.14 10.39
CA LEU A 115 2.07 -10.12 9.74
C LEU A 115 1.91 -11.53 10.33
N GLU A 116 1.46 -11.66 11.59
CA GLU A 116 1.14 -12.96 12.18
C GLU A 116 -0.12 -13.61 11.55
N ALA A 117 -0.94 -12.82 10.86
CA ALA A 117 -2.10 -13.30 10.10
C ALA A 117 -1.73 -13.80 8.70
N TYR A 118 -0.48 -13.64 8.27
CA TYR A 118 0.07 -14.09 6.99
C TYR A 118 0.94 -15.33 7.17
N SER A 119 0.89 -16.27 6.25
CA SER A 119 1.82 -17.40 6.23
C SER A 119 2.05 -17.88 4.79
N TYR A 120 3.29 -18.21 4.51
CA TYR A 120 3.77 -18.78 3.25
C TYR A 120 4.03 -20.29 3.36
N ALA A 121 3.86 -20.86 4.56
CA ALA A 121 4.12 -22.27 4.80
C ALA A 121 3.16 -23.16 4.00
N GLU A 122 3.68 -24.23 3.45
CA GLU A 122 2.88 -25.21 2.71
C GLU A 122 1.75 -25.76 3.59
N GLY A 123 0.52 -25.77 3.05
CA GLY A 123 -0.67 -26.21 3.77
C GLY A 123 -1.21 -25.24 4.81
N ALA A 124 -0.57 -24.08 5.04
CA ALA A 124 -1.12 -23.04 5.90
C ALA A 124 -2.36 -22.39 5.26
N VAL A 125 -3.31 -22.00 6.13
CA VAL A 125 -4.56 -21.37 5.73
C VAL A 125 -4.79 -20.08 6.54
N PRO A 126 -3.87 -19.10 6.42
CA PRO A 126 -3.95 -17.85 7.17
C PRO A 126 -5.10 -16.97 6.67
N ALA A 127 -5.46 -15.94 7.45
CA ALA A 127 -6.46 -14.93 7.04
C ALA A 127 -5.97 -14.07 5.86
N ILE A 128 -4.65 -13.86 5.77
CA ILE A 128 -3.99 -13.19 4.63
C ILE A 128 -3.20 -14.26 3.87
N ARG A 129 -3.53 -14.46 2.61
CA ARG A 129 -2.93 -15.51 1.77
C ARG A 129 -2.01 -14.94 0.70
N PRO A 130 -0.88 -15.61 0.39
CA PRO A 130 -0.11 -15.33 -0.81
C PRO A 130 -0.95 -15.67 -2.06
N SER A 131 -0.74 -14.94 -3.15
CA SER A 131 -1.36 -15.23 -4.45
C SER A 131 -0.43 -15.96 -5.41
N GLU A 132 0.89 -15.82 -5.20
CA GLU A 132 1.93 -16.36 -6.08
C GLU A 132 3.20 -16.68 -5.28
N HIS A 133 4.15 -17.34 -5.94
CA HIS A 133 5.47 -17.58 -5.36
C HIS A 133 6.36 -16.35 -5.50
N THR A 134 7.06 -16.00 -4.41
CA THR A 134 8.07 -14.94 -4.43
C THR A 134 9.31 -15.39 -5.22
N VAL A 135 9.86 -14.49 -6.02
CA VAL A 135 11.17 -14.70 -6.68
C VAL A 135 12.26 -14.55 -5.63
N GLU A 136 12.83 -15.66 -5.17
CA GLU A 136 13.77 -15.72 -4.03
C GLU A 136 15.01 -14.82 -4.20
N SER A 137 15.53 -14.68 -5.42
CA SER A 137 16.69 -13.81 -5.69
C SER A 137 16.43 -12.32 -5.44
N ARG A 138 15.17 -11.90 -5.42
CA ARG A 138 14.76 -10.50 -5.16
C ARG A 138 14.60 -10.19 -3.67
N ILE A 139 14.55 -11.21 -2.80
CA ILE A 139 14.34 -11.04 -1.36
C ILE A 139 15.51 -10.31 -0.68
N PRO A 140 16.79 -10.73 -0.87
CA PRO A 140 17.90 -10.12 -0.14
C PRO A 140 18.04 -8.60 -0.32
N PRO A 141 18.01 -8.00 -1.54
CA PRO A 141 18.10 -6.56 -1.70
C PRO A 141 16.88 -5.83 -1.15
N ARG A 142 15.68 -6.39 -1.26
CA ARG A 142 14.47 -5.82 -0.66
C ARG A 142 14.55 -5.83 0.87
N MET A 143 15.06 -6.91 1.47
CA MET A 143 15.32 -6.98 2.91
C MET A 143 16.38 -5.96 3.34
N ALA A 144 17.41 -5.74 2.54
CA ALA A 144 18.44 -4.75 2.85
C ALA A 144 17.87 -3.32 2.92
N VAL A 145 16.97 -2.96 1.99
CA VAL A 145 16.25 -1.68 2.05
C VAL A 145 15.41 -1.57 3.32
N ARG A 146 14.68 -2.64 3.69
CA ARG A 146 13.78 -2.60 4.87
C ARG A 146 14.53 -2.68 6.20
N ARG A 147 15.70 -3.32 6.24
CA ARG A 147 16.49 -3.45 7.47
C ARG A 147 16.99 -2.10 7.95
N GLY A 148 16.43 -1.62 9.06
CA GLY A 148 16.73 -0.32 9.62
C GLY A 148 15.98 0.85 9.00
N ALA A 149 15.09 0.60 8.03
CA ALA A 149 14.20 1.61 7.47
C ALA A 149 13.26 2.20 8.53
N ARG A 150 13.07 3.52 8.50
CA ARG A 150 12.12 4.22 9.38
C ARG A 150 10.71 4.27 8.83
N LEU A 151 10.56 4.07 7.52
CA LEU A 151 9.32 4.17 6.80
C LEU A 151 9.03 2.86 6.07
N GLU A 152 7.78 2.43 6.05
CA GLU A 152 7.30 1.34 5.21
C GLU A 152 6.88 1.90 3.85
N THR A 153 7.60 1.51 2.80
CA THR A 153 7.35 1.91 1.40
C THR A 153 8.07 0.93 0.45
N PRO A 154 7.52 0.66 -0.74
CA PRO A 154 6.18 0.99 -1.22
C PRO A 154 5.08 0.20 -0.49
N HIS A 155 3.80 0.60 -0.69
CA HIS A 155 2.67 -0.14 -0.14
C HIS A 155 2.47 -1.45 -0.91
N ILE A 156 2.09 -2.50 -0.16
CA ILE A 156 1.67 -3.79 -0.73
C ILE A 156 0.21 -3.66 -1.16
N MET A 157 -0.13 -4.19 -2.33
CA MET A 157 -1.51 -4.26 -2.79
C MET A 157 -2.17 -5.54 -2.27
N MET A 158 -3.26 -5.36 -1.52
CA MET A 158 -4.08 -6.44 -1.01
C MET A 158 -5.43 -6.45 -1.72
N LEU A 159 -5.98 -7.64 -1.93
CA LEU A 159 -7.33 -7.84 -2.44
C LEU A 159 -8.21 -8.35 -1.30
N ALA A 160 -9.35 -7.69 -1.08
CA ALA A 160 -10.36 -8.16 -0.15
C ALA A 160 -11.31 -9.15 -0.85
N ASP A 161 -11.66 -10.24 -0.17
CA ASP A 161 -12.70 -11.18 -0.63
C ASP A 161 -14.09 -10.62 -0.29
N ASP A 162 -14.47 -9.56 -1.00
CA ASP A 162 -15.69 -8.76 -0.75
C ASP A 162 -16.50 -8.53 -2.02
N PRO A 163 -17.17 -9.58 -2.56
CA PRO A 163 -18.00 -9.42 -3.75
C PRO A 163 -19.24 -8.56 -3.52
N GLY A 164 -19.59 -8.30 -2.26
CA GLY A 164 -20.70 -7.43 -1.87
C GLY A 164 -20.34 -5.96 -1.77
N CYS A 165 -19.07 -5.58 -1.97
CA CYS A 165 -18.60 -4.20 -1.88
C CYS A 165 -18.96 -3.55 -0.54
N THR A 166 -18.75 -4.28 0.57
CA THR A 166 -19.18 -3.89 1.91
C THR A 166 -18.11 -3.17 2.72
N LEU A 167 -16.85 -3.23 2.27
CA LEU A 167 -15.69 -2.72 3.01
C LEU A 167 -15.26 -1.32 2.53
N ILE A 168 -14.98 -1.15 1.25
CA ILE A 168 -14.33 0.05 0.70
C ILE A 168 -15.37 1.05 0.20
N GLU A 169 -16.33 0.59 -0.58
CA GLU A 169 -17.31 1.42 -1.25
C GLU A 169 -18.16 2.28 -0.29
N PRO A 170 -18.63 1.75 0.88
CA PRO A 170 -19.38 2.57 1.83
C PRO A 170 -18.58 3.72 2.45
N ILE A 171 -17.24 3.63 2.44
CA ILE A 171 -16.38 4.75 2.84
C ILE A 171 -16.27 5.77 1.71
N GLY A 172 -16.15 5.30 0.46
CA GLY A 172 -16.13 6.15 -0.72
C GLY A 172 -17.42 6.98 -0.88
N GLU A 173 -18.57 6.42 -0.58
CA GLU A 173 -19.86 7.14 -0.59
C GLU A 173 -19.89 8.34 0.37
N LYS A 174 -19.06 8.31 1.41
CA LYS A 174 -18.96 9.35 2.43
C LYS A 174 -17.78 10.31 2.21
N LYS A 175 -17.00 10.16 1.13
CA LYS A 175 -15.74 10.90 0.93
C LYS A 175 -15.88 12.42 1.01
N GLU A 176 -17.03 12.98 0.60
CA GLU A 176 -17.28 14.41 0.68
C GLU A 176 -17.39 14.94 2.13
N GLN A 177 -17.57 14.05 3.10
CA GLN A 177 -17.58 14.36 4.53
C GLN A 177 -16.21 14.18 5.17
N LEU A 178 -15.26 13.59 4.45
CA LEU A 178 -13.91 13.31 4.93
C LEU A 178 -12.95 14.45 4.59
N ARG A 179 -11.91 14.58 5.39
CA ARG A 179 -10.82 15.53 5.13
C ARG A 179 -9.96 15.01 3.97
N LYS A 180 -10.02 15.68 2.81
CA LYS A 180 -9.12 15.41 1.71
C LYS A 180 -7.69 15.78 2.12
N VAL A 181 -6.72 14.88 1.89
CA VAL A 181 -5.34 15.08 2.32
C VAL A 181 -4.37 15.26 1.18
N TYR A 182 -4.70 14.79 -0.01
CA TYR A 182 -3.98 15.07 -1.25
C TYR A 182 -4.88 14.82 -2.47
N GLU A 183 -4.56 15.49 -3.57
CA GLU A 183 -5.14 15.27 -4.89
C GLU A 183 -4.20 15.81 -5.95
N GLY A 184 -4.03 15.09 -7.05
CA GLY A 184 -3.24 15.54 -8.17
C GLY A 184 -2.89 14.45 -9.19
N ASP A 185 -2.29 14.89 -10.27
CA ASP A 185 -1.80 14.00 -11.32
C ASP A 185 -0.43 13.45 -10.92
N LEU A 186 -0.23 12.15 -11.14
CA LEU A 186 1.03 11.46 -10.93
C LEU A 186 2.02 11.77 -12.06
N MET A 187 3.32 11.76 -11.76
CA MET A 187 4.37 11.99 -12.75
C MET A 187 4.26 10.99 -13.92
N LEU A 188 4.80 11.40 -15.06
CA LEU A 188 4.92 10.58 -16.27
C LEU A 188 3.61 9.95 -16.74
N ASN A 189 2.54 10.71 -16.65
CA ASN A 189 1.19 10.24 -17.00
C ASN A 189 0.73 9.04 -16.18
N GLY A 190 1.14 8.93 -14.92
CA GLY A 190 0.77 7.84 -14.01
C GLY A 190 -0.73 7.82 -13.62
N GLY A 191 -1.53 8.73 -14.19
CA GLY A 191 -2.94 8.91 -13.85
C GLY A 191 -3.15 9.92 -12.74
N HIS A 192 -4.37 9.97 -12.20
CA HIS A 192 -4.75 10.88 -11.12
C HIS A 192 -4.93 10.12 -9.82
N ILE A 193 -4.59 10.74 -8.69
CA ILE A 193 -4.80 10.15 -7.36
C ILE A 193 -5.39 11.19 -6.41
N ALA A 194 -6.33 10.76 -5.57
CA ALA A 194 -6.85 11.54 -4.47
C ALA A 194 -6.97 10.68 -3.21
N GLY A 195 -6.76 11.28 -2.04
CA GLY A 195 -6.80 10.58 -0.77
C GLY A 195 -7.54 11.38 0.31
N TRP A 196 -8.26 10.65 1.16
CA TRP A 196 -9.04 11.21 2.27
C TRP A 196 -8.72 10.48 3.58
N ALA A 197 -8.60 11.23 4.66
CA ALA A 197 -8.38 10.69 6.00
C ALA A 197 -9.65 10.08 6.57
N VAL A 198 -9.55 8.85 7.06
CA VAL A 198 -10.63 8.13 7.75
C VAL A 198 -10.22 7.96 9.20
N GLU A 199 -10.57 8.94 10.03
CA GLU A 199 -10.18 9.03 11.45
C GLU A 199 -11.40 9.01 12.39
N ASP A 200 -12.61 9.13 11.84
CA ASP A 200 -13.85 9.12 12.62
C ASP A 200 -14.07 7.74 13.27
N PRO A 201 -14.29 7.69 14.62
CA PRO A 201 -14.43 6.42 15.34
C PRO A 201 -15.58 5.54 14.84
N ALA A 202 -16.66 6.12 14.33
CA ALA A 202 -17.78 5.35 13.80
C ALA A 202 -17.42 4.69 12.47
N LEU A 203 -16.65 5.37 11.61
CA LEU A 203 -16.14 4.79 10.37
C LEU A 203 -15.08 3.73 10.63
N LEU A 204 -14.20 3.94 11.60
CA LEU A 204 -13.23 2.92 12.02
C LEU A 204 -13.93 1.65 12.51
N ALA A 205 -14.97 1.80 13.33
CA ALA A 205 -15.79 0.68 13.80
C ALA A 205 -16.57 0.01 12.66
N GLN A 206 -17.03 0.77 11.66
CA GLN A 206 -17.70 0.24 10.48
C GLN A 206 -16.74 -0.65 9.66
N ILE A 207 -15.50 -0.19 9.43
CA ILE A 207 -14.46 -0.95 8.72
C ILE A 207 -14.13 -2.24 9.50
N ASP A 208 -13.92 -2.15 10.82
CA ASP A 208 -13.64 -3.32 11.67
C ASP A 208 -14.79 -4.34 11.59
N SER A 209 -16.03 -3.87 11.66
CA SER A 209 -17.21 -4.74 11.56
C SER A 209 -17.29 -5.42 10.20
N ALA A 210 -17.01 -4.72 9.10
CA ALA A 210 -17.01 -5.28 7.75
C ALA A 210 -15.91 -6.35 7.60
N LEU A 211 -14.68 -6.08 8.07
CA LEU A 211 -13.58 -7.04 8.06
C LEU A 211 -13.90 -8.31 8.86
N ASN A 212 -14.49 -8.16 10.04
CA ASN A 212 -14.91 -9.29 10.87
C ASN A 212 -16.02 -10.11 10.19
N ALA A 213 -16.97 -9.46 9.55
CA ALA A 213 -18.02 -10.13 8.79
C ALA A 213 -17.44 -10.91 7.59
N LEU A 214 -16.54 -10.28 6.81
CA LEU A 214 -15.90 -10.93 5.65
C LEU A 214 -15.06 -12.15 6.06
N GLY A 215 -14.34 -12.07 7.19
CA GLY A 215 -13.51 -13.16 7.73
C GLY A 215 -14.31 -14.22 8.51
N SER A 216 -15.63 -14.13 8.60
CA SER A 216 -16.44 -15.10 9.32
C SER A 216 -16.61 -16.42 8.55
N GLN A 217 -16.74 -17.54 9.28
CA GLN A 217 -17.01 -18.85 8.68
C GLN A 217 -18.34 -18.85 7.91
N GLU A 218 -19.35 -18.18 8.45
CA GLU A 218 -20.68 -18.09 7.81
C GLU A 218 -20.60 -17.39 6.44
N ALA A 219 -19.89 -16.26 6.37
CA ALA A 219 -19.72 -15.53 5.12
C ALA A 219 -18.88 -16.35 4.11
N PHE A 220 -17.85 -17.04 4.56
CA PHE A 220 -17.03 -17.92 3.71
C PHE A 220 -17.88 -19.07 3.15
N ASP A 221 -18.63 -19.78 3.98
CA ASP A 221 -19.46 -20.90 3.58
C ASP A 221 -20.58 -20.47 2.60
N ALA A 222 -21.10 -19.25 2.77
CA ALA A 222 -22.08 -18.68 1.86
C ALA A 222 -21.49 -18.34 0.48
N ARG A 223 -20.27 -17.76 0.46
CA ARG A 223 -19.58 -17.44 -0.81
C ARG A 223 -19.07 -18.68 -1.55
N TYR A 224 -18.63 -19.70 -0.80
CA TYR A 224 -17.97 -20.89 -1.32
C TYR A 224 -18.65 -22.20 -0.86
N PRO A 225 -19.92 -22.49 -1.27
CA PRO A 225 -20.63 -23.67 -0.83
C PRO A 225 -19.87 -24.98 -1.12
N GLN A 226 -19.08 -25.01 -2.21
CA GLN A 226 -18.24 -26.16 -2.60
C GLN A 226 -17.05 -26.39 -1.68
N ALA A 227 -16.65 -25.37 -0.90
CA ALA A 227 -15.54 -25.43 0.06
C ALA A 227 -16.02 -25.22 1.51
N LYS A 228 -17.29 -25.50 1.76
CA LYS A 228 -17.93 -25.32 3.08
C LYS A 228 -17.14 -25.99 4.19
N GLY A 229 -16.94 -25.24 5.29
CA GLY A 229 -16.11 -25.68 6.42
C GLY A 229 -14.61 -25.52 6.21
N GLY A 230 -14.18 -25.02 5.04
CA GLY A 230 -12.81 -24.60 4.81
C GLY A 230 -12.44 -23.35 5.62
N ALA A 231 -11.15 -23.01 5.67
CA ALA A 231 -10.70 -21.84 6.41
C ALA A 231 -11.09 -20.54 5.69
N PRO A 232 -11.69 -19.56 6.38
CA PRO A 232 -12.05 -18.28 5.81
C PRO A 232 -10.86 -17.55 5.19
N LEU A 233 -11.10 -16.87 4.08
CA LEU A 233 -10.19 -15.95 3.42
C LEU A 233 -10.71 -14.53 3.65
N THR A 234 -9.87 -13.65 4.17
CA THR A 234 -10.22 -12.23 4.32
C THR A 234 -9.49 -11.38 3.28
N LEU A 235 -8.17 -11.56 3.19
CA LEU A 235 -7.33 -10.82 2.27
C LEU A 235 -6.40 -11.77 1.50
N ALA A 236 -6.08 -11.40 0.27
CA ALA A 236 -5.01 -12.00 -0.51
C ALA A 236 -3.99 -10.94 -0.93
N VAL A 237 -2.70 -11.28 -0.96
CA VAL A 237 -1.68 -10.39 -1.51
C VAL A 237 -1.91 -10.34 -3.03
N GLY A 238 -2.20 -9.14 -3.54
CA GLY A 238 -2.39 -8.92 -4.98
C GLY A 238 -1.10 -8.59 -5.70
N ASP A 239 -0.18 -7.92 -4.98
CA ASP A 239 1.15 -7.56 -5.45
C ASP A 239 2.05 -7.29 -4.24
N GLY A 240 3.31 -7.74 -4.31
CA GLY A 240 4.27 -7.57 -3.21
C GLY A 240 4.43 -8.81 -2.31
N ASN A 241 4.18 -9.99 -2.85
CA ASN A 241 4.48 -11.27 -2.16
C ASN A 241 5.96 -11.39 -1.80
#